data_daac6533a5b251e2cbb5b3d070939a78
#
_entry.id   daac6533a5b251e2cbb5b3d070939a78
#
_cell.length_a   1.000
_cell.length_b   1.000
_cell.length_c   1.000
_cell.angle_alpha   90.00
_cell.angle_beta   90.00
_cell.angle_gamma   90.00
#
_symmetry.space_group_name_H-M   'P 1'
#
loop_
_entity.id
_entity.type
_entity.pdbx_description
1 polymer ?
#
loop_
_entity_poly.entity_id
_entity_poly.type
_entity_poly.pdbx_seq_one_letter_code
_entity_poly.pdbx_strand_id
1 'polypeptide(L)'
;MEQLNNIESIYVQNATMEHRKQYAQFFTPLAIAQLMADWLLGNDKMETVLEPAFGLGVFSRILLSIKSNLLIKGFDIDEMILHEAKKHFEGCKSMKLMLQDYMFNDWNNKYDGIICNPPYFKFHDYDNKSVISEIERKLSCKLNGFTNLYTL
;
A
#
# COMPACT_ATOMS: atom_id res chain seq x y z
N MET A 1 18.82 -7.56 -8.34
CA MET A 1 17.63 -8.30 -7.83
C MET A 1 17.77 -8.71 -6.35
N GLU A 2 18.95 -9.12 -5.85
CA GLU A 2 19.17 -9.48 -4.43
C GLU A 2 18.91 -8.32 -3.44
N GLN A 3 19.20 -7.07 -3.80
CA GLN A 3 19.00 -5.93 -2.90
C GLN A 3 17.53 -5.62 -2.57
N LEU A 4 16.57 -5.98 -3.43
CA LEU A 4 15.14 -5.70 -3.19
C LEU A 4 14.52 -6.64 -2.13
N ASN A 5 15.09 -7.84 -1.93
CA ASN A 5 14.68 -8.76 -0.87
C ASN A 5 15.31 -8.43 0.50
N ASN A 6 16.33 -7.60 0.53
CA ASN A 6 17.06 -7.32 1.77
C ASN A 6 16.32 -6.34 2.68
N ILE A 7 15.55 -5.39 2.12
CA ILE A 7 14.86 -4.34 2.86
C ILE A 7 13.79 -4.94 3.78
N GLU A 8 12.93 -5.79 3.24
CA GLU A 8 11.88 -6.47 3.99
C GLU A 8 12.46 -7.39 5.07
N SER A 9 13.53 -8.11 4.75
CA SER A 9 14.21 -9.00 5.68
C SER A 9 14.84 -8.24 6.86
N ILE A 10 15.48 -7.10 6.61
CA ILE A 10 16.04 -6.23 7.65
C ILE A 10 14.94 -5.66 8.53
N TYR A 11 13.85 -5.18 7.92
CA TYR A 11 12.72 -4.66 8.69
C TYR A 11 12.09 -5.74 9.58
N VAL A 12 11.89 -6.95 9.07
CA VAL A 12 11.34 -8.09 9.84
C VAL A 12 12.21 -8.45 11.02
N GLN A 13 13.54 -8.33 10.93
CA GLN A 13 14.47 -8.58 12.04
C GLN A 13 14.39 -7.49 13.13
N ASN A 14 14.08 -6.25 12.76
CA ASN A 14 14.06 -5.09 13.66
C ASN A 14 12.66 -4.82 14.24
N ALA A 15 11.59 -5.10 13.50
CA ALA A 15 10.22 -4.92 13.95
C ALA A 15 9.73 -6.12 14.77
N THR A 16 9.08 -5.86 15.91
CA THR A 16 8.54 -6.94 16.75
C THR A 16 7.43 -7.70 16.02
N MET A 17 7.27 -8.97 16.35
CA MET A 17 6.19 -9.78 15.80
C MET A 17 4.80 -9.22 16.17
N GLU A 18 4.69 -8.65 17.38
CA GLU A 18 3.45 -8.03 17.88
C GLU A 18 3.06 -6.83 17.02
N HIS A 19 4.00 -5.90 16.77
CA HIS A 19 3.79 -4.75 15.89
C HIS A 19 3.35 -5.18 14.49
N ARG A 20 4.04 -6.14 13.88
CA ARG A 20 3.69 -6.64 12.54
C ARG A 20 2.31 -7.31 12.49
N LYS A 21 1.89 -7.99 13.56
CA LYS A 21 0.54 -8.56 13.67
C LYS A 21 -0.51 -7.46 13.84
N GLN A 22 -0.23 -6.44 14.63
CA GLN A 22 -1.13 -5.30 14.84
C GLN A 22 -1.49 -4.60 13.53
N TYR A 23 -0.52 -4.44 12.63
CA TYR A 23 -0.71 -3.80 11.31
C TYR A 23 -0.92 -4.80 10.16
N ALA A 24 -1.07 -6.10 10.46
CA ALA A 24 -1.19 -7.18 9.48
C ALA A 24 -0.16 -7.09 8.35
N GLN A 25 1.10 -6.84 8.70
CA GLN A 25 2.20 -6.63 7.76
C GLN A 25 2.67 -7.96 7.16
N PHE A 26 2.22 -8.23 5.96
CA PHE A 26 2.64 -9.35 5.12
C PHE A 26 3.29 -8.82 3.85
N PHE A 27 4.61 -9.00 3.74
CA PHE A 27 5.35 -8.50 2.59
C PHE A 27 5.16 -9.37 1.37
N THR A 28 4.89 -8.73 0.24
CA THR A 28 4.74 -9.42 -1.05
C THR A 28 6.09 -9.96 -1.52
N PRO A 29 6.19 -11.26 -1.84
CA PRO A 29 7.39 -11.81 -2.45
C PRO A 29 7.77 -11.07 -3.73
N LEU A 30 9.08 -10.85 -3.94
CA LEU A 30 9.58 -10.04 -5.05
C LEU A 30 9.06 -10.52 -6.41
N ALA A 31 9.02 -11.84 -6.63
CA ALA A 31 8.55 -12.41 -7.89
C ALA A 31 7.07 -12.08 -8.17
N ILE A 32 6.23 -12.06 -7.11
CA ILE A 32 4.82 -11.68 -7.24
C ILE A 32 4.69 -10.19 -7.47
N ALA A 33 5.46 -9.37 -6.73
CA ALA A 33 5.46 -7.93 -6.90
C ALA A 33 5.91 -7.53 -8.32
N GLN A 34 6.92 -8.23 -8.87
CA GLN A 34 7.37 -8.03 -10.25
C GLN A 34 6.26 -8.35 -11.25
N LEU A 35 5.61 -9.52 -11.10
CA LEU A 35 4.50 -9.92 -11.98
C LEU A 35 3.37 -8.89 -11.97
N MET A 36 3.00 -8.39 -10.79
CA MET A 36 1.95 -7.38 -10.64
C MET A 36 2.37 -6.04 -11.27
N ALA A 37 3.62 -5.62 -11.08
CA ALA A 37 4.15 -4.40 -11.68
C ALA A 37 4.21 -4.49 -13.20
N ASP A 38 4.68 -5.61 -13.76
CA ASP A 38 4.72 -5.84 -15.20
C ASP A 38 3.33 -5.81 -15.83
N TRP A 39 2.35 -6.43 -15.15
CA TRP A 39 0.96 -6.39 -15.60
C TRP A 39 0.40 -4.97 -15.59
N LEU A 40 0.66 -4.21 -14.53
CA LEU A 40 0.22 -2.83 -14.42
C LEU A 40 0.83 -1.95 -15.51
N LEU A 41 2.14 -2.10 -15.78
CA LEU A 41 2.88 -1.36 -16.80
C LEU A 41 2.54 -1.76 -18.24
N GLY A 42 1.70 -2.77 -18.45
CA GLY A 42 1.14 -3.09 -19.76
C GLY A 42 0.28 -1.95 -20.35
N ASN A 43 -0.07 -0.93 -19.54
CA ASN A 43 -0.65 0.31 -20.01
C ASN A 43 0.45 1.36 -20.27
N ASP A 44 0.83 1.54 -21.53
CA ASP A 44 1.90 2.47 -21.94
C ASP A 44 1.63 3.94 -21.57
N LYS A 45 0.35 4.30 -21.41
CA LYS A 45 -0.08 5.67 -21.08
C LYS A 45 -0.10 5.98 -19.59
N MET A 46 0.28 5.04 -18.75
CA MET A 46 0.29 5.22 -17.30
C MET A 46 1.29 6.29 -16.89
N GLU A 47 0.83 7.29 -16.15
CA GLU A 47 1.63 8.38 -15.60
C GLU A 47 1.53 8.45 -14.07
N THR A 48 0.35 8.07 -13.52
CA THR A 48 0.04 8.18 -12.10
C THR A 48 -0.35 6.83 -11.49
N VAL A 49 0.24 6.50 -10.34
CA VAL A 49 -0.03 5.24 -9.62
C VAL A 49 -0.36 5.53 -8.17
N LEU A 50 -1.35 4.81 -7.65
CA LEU A 50 -1.70 4.76 -6.24
C LEU A 50 -1.26 3.45 -5.62
N GLU A 51 -0.58 3.52 -4.46
CA GLU A 51 -0.26 2.38 -3.59
C GLU A 51 -0.89 2.61 -2.20
N PRO A 52 -2.16 2.20 -1.97
CA PRO A 52 -2.94 2.57 -0.77
C PRO A 52 -2.52 1.86 0.51
N ALA A 53 -1.72 0.80 0.45
CA ALA A 53 -1.10 0.10 1.57
C ALA A 53 0.39 -0.08 1.26
N PHE A 54 1.16 0.99 1.49
CA PHE A 54 2.49 1.15 0.93
C PHE A 54 3.53 0.21 1.52
N GLY A 55 3.48 -0.03 2.82
CA GLY A 55 4.50 -0.80 3.52
C GLY A 55 5.90 -0.24 3.28
N LEU A 56 6.81 -1.08 2.82
CA LEU A 56 8.17 -0.68 2.41
C LEU A 56 8.28 -0.29 0.93
N GLY A 57 7.16 -0.25 0.21
CA GLY A 57 7.08 0.21 -1.17
C GLY A 57 7.71 -0.74 -2.20
N VAL A 58 7.55 -2.05 -2.03
CA VAL A 58 8.11 -3.05 -2.97
C VAL A 58 7.62 -2.82 -4.39
N PHE A 59 6.34 -2.51 -4.57
CA PHE A 59 5.77 -2.23 -5.88
C PHE A 59 6.33 -0.94 -6.48
N SER A 60 6.36 0.13 -5.70
CA SER A 60 6.92 1.42 -6.13
C SER A 60 8.38 1.35 -6.51
N ARG A 61 9.21 0.58 -5.78
CA ARG A 61 10.62 0.34 -6.14
C ARG A 61 10.75 -0.32 -7.51
N ILE A 62 9.94 -1.36 -7.77
CA ILE A 62 9.93 -2.07 -9.06
C ILE A 62 9.44 -1.14 -10.17
N LEU A 63 8.30 -0.48 -9.97
CA LEU A 63 7.70 0.42 -10.96
C LEU A 63 8.67 1.53 -11.37
N LEU A 64 9.32 2.19 -10.40
CA LEU A 64 10.27 3.26 -10.67
C LEU A 64 11.59 2.77 -11.29
N SER A 65 11.98 1.51 -11.05
CA SER A 65 13.13 0.90 -11.72
C SER A 65 12.89 0.66 -13.22
N ILE A 66 11.63 0.46 -13.61
CA ILE A 66 11.23 0.21 -15.01
C ILE A 66 10.84 1.53 -15.69
N LYS A 67 10.05 2.35 -15.02
CA LYS A 67 9.52 3.63 -15.53
C LYS A 67 9.73 4.74 -14.51
N SER A 68 10.89 5.39 -14.55
CA SER A 68 11.35 6.34 -13.53
C SER A 68 10.56 7.66 -13.45
N ASN A 69 9.75 7.96 -14.46
CA ASN A 69 8.92 9.18 -14.53
C ASN A 69 7.49 8.99 -14.01
N LEU A 70 7.13 7.83 -13.49
CA LEU A 70 5.83 7.61 -12.84
C LEU A 70 5.69 8.50 -11.61
N LEU A 71 4.52 9.13 -11.47
CA LEU A 71 4.15 9.83 -10.25
C LEU A 71 3.40 8.86 -9.33
N ILE A 72 3.99 8.53 -8.20
CA ILE A 72 3.41 7.55 -7.27
C ILE A 72 2.98 8.23 -5.97
N LYS A 73 1.76 7.95 -5.54
CA LYS A 73 1.24 8.35 -4.24
C LYS A 73 1.00 7.11 -3.38
N GLY A 74 1.70 7.04 -2.26
CA GLY A 74 1.61 5.95 -1.31
C GLY A 74 0.98 6.39 0.00
N PHE A 75 0.18 5.50 0.61
CA PHE A 75 -0.43 5.69 1.92
C PHE A 75 -0.06 4.55 2.84
N ASP A 76 0.20 4.86 4.09
CA ASP A 76 0.29 3.87 5.16
C ASP A 76 -0.17 4.50 6.48
N ILE A 77 -0.69 3.68 7.39
CA ILE A 77 -1.11 4.11 8.74
C ILE A 77 -0.03 3.88 9.78
N ASP A 78 0.96 3.04 9.48
CA ASP A 78 2.06 2.73 10.39
C ASP A 78 3.23 3.69 10.15
N GLU A 79 3.44 4.57 11.14
CA GLU A 79 4.52 5.55 11.10
C GLU A 79 5.91 4.90 11.03
N MET A 80 6.10 3.77 11.72
CA MET A 80 7.39 3.10 11.78
C MET A 80 7.81 2.56 10.40
N ILE A 81 6.90 1.84 9.72
CA ILE A 81 7.21 1.30 8.39
C ILE A 81 7.37 2.41 7.36
N LEU A 82 6.54 3.46 7.45
CA LEU A 82 6.61 4.58 6.52
C LEU A 82 7.88 5.41 6.71
N HIS A 83 8.38 5.51 7.96
CA HIS A 83 9.68 6.13 8.23
C HIS A 83 10.82 5.35 7.57
N GLU A 84 10.82 4.02 7.68
CA GLU A 84 11.80 3.17 7.00
C GLU A 84 11.68 3.28 5.47
N ALA A 85 10.45 3.24 4.94
CA ALA A 85 10.20 3.39 3.52
C ALA A 85 10.77 4.71 2.97
N LYS A 86 10.56 5.83 3.66
CA LYS A 86 11.05 7.15 3.25
C LYS A 86 12.56 7.18 3.01
N LYS A 87 13.36 6.42 3.76
CA LYS A 87 14.82 6.35 3.57
C LYS A 87 15.20 5.81 2.18
N HIS A 88 14.39 4.89 1.64
CA HIS A 88 14.62 4.29 0.33
C HIS A 88 14.17 5.16 -0.84
N PHE A 89 13.35 6.16 -0.57
CA PHE A 89 12.84 7.10 -1.58
C PHE A 89 13.33 8.53 -1.35
N GLU A 90 14.38 8.69 -0.53
CA GLU A 90 14.98 10.00 -0.30
C GLU A 90 15.48 10.62 -1.61
N GLY A 91 15.09 11.88 -1.86
CA GLY A 91 15.40 12.57 -3.11
C GLY A 91 14.54 12.18 -4.32
N CYS A 92 13.65 11.18 -4.20
CA CYS A 92 12.76 10.79 -5.29
C CYS A 92 11.58 11.77 -5.41
N LYS A 93 11.66 12.69 -6.36
CA LYS A 93 10.63 13.71 -6.61
C LYS A 93 9.31 13.14 -7.13
N SER A 94 9.35 11.95 -7.70
CA SER A 94 8.18 11.25 -8.25
C SER A 94 7.33 10.56 -7.18
N MET A 95 7.79 10.52 -5.92
CA MET A 95 7.13 9.84 -4.83
C MET A 95 6.51 10.81 -3.82
N LYS A 96 5.24 10.57 -3.47
CA LYS A 96 4.55 11.26 -2.39
C LYS A 96 4.01 10.26 -1.39
N LEU A 97 4.61 10.20 -0.19
CA LEU A 97 4.21 9.29 0.89
C LEU A 97 3.41 10.03 1.96
N MET A 98 2.25 9.46 2.29
CA MET A 98 1.28 10.03 3.22
C MET A 98 1.09 9.08 4.43
N LEU A 99 1.33 9.59 5.64
CA LEU A 99 0.95 8.90 6.89
C LEU A 99 -0.53 9.16 7.15
N GLN A 100 -1.39 8.41 6.48
CA GLN A 100 -2.85 8.57 6.54
C GLN A 100 -3.53 7.25 6.21
N ASP A 101 -4.72 7.05 6.77
CA ASP A 101 -5.60 5.96 6.36
C ASP A 101 -6.23 6.31 5.00
N TYR A 102 -5.91 5.53 3.98
CA TYR A 102 -6.46 5.71 2.64
C TYR A 102 -7.99 5.58 2.61
N MET A 103 -8.58 4.74 3.47
CA MET A 103 -10.04 4.55 3.53
C MET A 103 -10.83 5.84 3.80
N PHE A 104 -10.19 6.87 4.36
CA PHE A 104 -10.82 8.16 4.66
C PHE A 104 -10.26 9.32 3.85
N ASN A 105 -9.27 9.06 3.03
CA ASN A 105 -8.54 10.09 2.30
C ASN A 105 -8.51 9.80 0.81
N ASP A 106 -8.27 10.84 0.01
CA ASP A 106 -7.95 10.77 -1.41
C ASP A 106 -9.03 10.25 -2.37
N TRP A 107 -10.26 10.12 -1.94
CA TRP A 107 -11.38 9.54 -2.70
C TRP A 107 -11.77 10.32 -3.95
N ASN A 108 -11.39 11.59 -4.06
CA ASN A 108 -11.71 12.45 -5.21
C ASN A 108 -10.61 12.43 -6.29
N ASN A 109 -9.46 11.85 -6.00
CA ASN A 109 -8.38 11.73 -6.96
C ASN A 109 -8.57 10.47 -7.83
N LYS A 110 -8.03 10.55 -9.02
CA LYS A 110 -8.01 9.43 -9.97
C LYS A 110 -6.58 9.14 -10.35
N TYR A 111 -6.29 7.88 -10.59
CA TYR A 111 -4.98 7.37 -10.96
C TYR A 111 -5.12 6.49 -12.18
N ASP A 112 -4.06 6.42 -13.00
CA ASP A 112 -4.04 5.54 -14.17
C ASP A 112 -3.90 4.07 -13.76
N GLY A 113 -3.33 3.83 -12.58
CA GLY A 113 -3.22 2.50 -12.00
C GLY A 113 -3.22 2.49 -10.48
N ILE A 114 -3.69 1.38 -9.91
CA ILE A 114 -3.66 1.09 -8.48
C ILE A 114 -3.00 -0.26 -8.28
N ILE A 115 -2.04 -0.33 -7.36
CA ILE A 115 -1.35 -1.56 -6.99
C ILE A 115 -1.20 -1.64 -5.48
N CYS A 116 -1.57 -2.76 -4.88
CA CYS A 116 -1.41 -2.96 -3.44
C CYS A 116 -1.49 -4.43 -3.04
N ASN A 117 -0.97 -4.71 -1.86
CA ASN A 117 -1.28 -5.90 -1.07
C ASN A 117 -1.85 -5.40 0.28
N PRO A 118 -3.17 -5.19 0.38
CA PRO A 118 -3.77 -4.57 1.56
C PRO A 118 -3.73 -5.53 2.76
N PRO A 119 -3.79 -5.01 3.99
CA PRO A 119 -3.83 -5.84 5.20
C PRO A 119 -5.08 -6.73 5.21
N TYR A 120 -4.92 -7.99 5.68
CA TYR A 120 -5.98 -9.00 5.69
C TYR A 120 -6.89 -8.89 6.92
N PHE A 121 -7.37 -7.68 7.22
CA PHE A 121 -8.36 -7.47 8.28
C PHE A 121 -9.78 -7.70 7.75
N LYS A 122 -10.59 -8.42 8.55
CA LYS A 122 -12.03 -8.49 8.35
C LYS A 122 -12.71 -7.35 9.09
N PHE A 123 -13.84 -6.86 8.57
CA PHE A 123 -14.54 -5.74 9.21
C PHE A 123 -15.04 -6.03 10.62
N HIS A 124 -15.31 -7.30 10.98
CA HIS A 124 -15.66 -7.63 12.37
C HIS A 124 -14.47 -7.48 13.35
N ASP A 125 -13.24 -7.42 12.84
CA ASP A 125 -12.04 -7.19 13.64
C ASP A 125 -11.84 -5.67 13.93
N TYR A 126 -12.65 -4.81 13.28
CA TYR A 126 -12.71 -3.39 13.60
C TYR A 126 -13.67 -3.17 14.76
N ASP A 127 -13.14 -2.84 15.94
CA ASP A 127 -13.93 -2.51 17.14
C ASP A 127 -14.79 -1.24 16.98
N ASN A 128 -14.56 -0.47 15.93
CA ASN A 128 -15.18 0.82 15.74
C ASN A 128 -16.29 0.82 14.67
N LYS A 129 -17.54 0.62 15.12
CA LYS A 129 -18.73 0.65 14.27
C LYS A 129 -18.90 1.97 13.49
N SER A 130 -18.34 3.08 13.97
CA SER A 130 -18.44 4.38 13.30
C SER A 130 -17.62 4.39 12.00
N VAL A 131 -16.49 3.70 11.96
CA VAL A 131 -15.64 3.53 10.76
C VAL A 131 -16.43 2.82 9.66
N ILE A 132 -17.07 1.70 10.01
CA ILE A 132 -17.89 0.93 9.06
C ILE A 132 -19.03 1.79 8.50
N SER A 133 -19.75 2.51 9.37
CA SER A 133 -20.85 3.38 8.95
C SER A 133 -20.39 4.51 8.02
N GLU A 134 -19.20 5.07 8.24
CA GLU A 134 -18.66 6.09 7.35
C GLU A 134 -18.29 5.53 5.98
N ILE A 135 -17.69 4.34 5.94
CA ILE A 135 -17.38 3.66 4.68
C ILE A 135 -18.66 3.32 3.92
N GLU A 136 -19.68 2.75 4.60
CA GLU A 136 -21.00 2.48 4.00
C GLU A 136 -21.62 3.74 3.38
N ARG A 137 -21.53 4.87 4.09
CA ARG A 137 -22.03 6.15 3.60
C ARG A 137 -21.30 6.61 2.35
N LYS A 138 -19.96 6.47 2.31
CA LYS A 138 -19.13 6.85 1.15
C LYS A 138 -19.40 5.98 -0.06
N LEU A 139 -19.54 4.67 0.15
CA LEU A 139 -19.80 3.70 -0.90
C LEU A 139 -21.27 3.65 -1.34
N SER A 140 -22.18 4.29 -0.57
CA SER A 140 -23.64 4.18 -0.78
C SER A 140 -24.15 2.74 -0.80
N CYS A 141 -23.49 1.83 -0.08
CA CYS A 141 -23.86 0.42 0.04
C CYS A 141 -23.62 -0.08 1.48
N LYS A 142 -24.33 -1.15 1.85
CA LYS A 142 -24.11 -1.81 3.14
C LYS A 142 -23.01 -2.86 3.02
N LEU A 143 -22.12 -2.88 4.00
CA LEU A 143 -21.09 -3.89 4.14
C LEU A 143 -21.60 -5.05 4.98
N ASN A 144 -21.22 -6.25 4.63
CA ASN A 144 -21.51 -7.45 5.43
C ASN A 144 -20.28 -7.88 6.25
N GLY A 145 -20.46 -8.75 7.23
CA GLY A 145 -19.38 -9.21 8.12
C GLY A 145 -18.27 -10.01 7.42
N PHE A 146 -18.42 -10.34 6.14
CA PHE A 146 -17.40 -11.02 5.32
C PHE A 146 -16.60 -10.06 4.46
N THR A 147 -17.02 -8.79 4.37
CA THR A 147 -16.28 -7.75 3.64
C THR A 147 -14.93 -7.53 4.32
N ASN A 148 -13.89 -7.32 3.55
CA ASN A 148 -12.54 -7.03 4.01
C ASN A 148 -11.93 -5.89 3.18
N LEU A 149 -10.76 -5.38 3.59
CA LEU A 149 -10.15 -4.20 2.97
C LEU A 149 -9.81 -4.35 1.49
N TYR A 150 -9.59 -5.58 1.02
CA TYR A 150 -9.28 -5.79 -0.41
C TYR A 150 -10.52 -6.07 -1.28
N THR A 151 -11.72 -6.06 -0.69
CA THR A 151 -12.99 -6.12 -1.43
C THR A 151 -13.65 -4.75 -1.56
N LEU A 152 -13.09 -3.72 -0.95
CA LEU A 152 -13.46 -2.31 -1.06
C LEU A 152 -12.67 -1.62 -2.15
#